data_fc0452df2964537c1c962e5ea54dde07
#
_entry.id   fc0452df2964537c1c962e5ea54dde07
#
_cell.length_a   1.000
_cell.length_b   1.000
_cell.length_c   1.000
_cell.angle_alpha   90.00
_cell.angle_beta   90.00
_cell.angle_gamma   90.00
#
_symmetry.space_group_name_H-M   'P 1'
#
loop_
_entity.id
_entity.type
_entity.pdbx_description
1 polymer ?
#
loop_
_entity_poly.entity_id
_entity_poly.type
_entity_poly.pdbx_seq_one_letter_code
_entity_poly.pdbx_strand_id
1 'polypeptide(L)'
;MFAQSLWSLAAAAFFSMMAACVKYCNDVFGPLELVFYRSLFTTLFVFITVSLRGETLKTQYPILHLRRDVLGFASVAIWFFTLGMLPLGTNITLTYSTPLFLALNFILLALWKKEQPEWPLIGSILLGFVGIVVVMRPSFLSGDAVPALLCLFVAFIDLFGYWQ
;
A
#
# COMPACT_ATOMS: atom_id res chain seq x y z
N MET A 1 16.99 -12.80 -12.53
CA MET A 1 16.74 -12.60 -11.09
C MET A 1 17.35 -11.30 -10.56
N PHE A 2 18.66 -11.04 -10.66
CA PHE A 2 19.28 -9.81 -10.14
C PHE A 2 18.69 -8.50 -10.67
N ALA A 3 18.40 -8.41 -11.95
CA ALA A 3 17.81 -7.20 -12.53
C ALA A 3 16.42 -6.87 -11.95
N GLN A 4 15.59 -7.87 -11.71
CA GLN A 4 14.26 -7.69 -11.11
C GLN A 4 14.36 -7.21 -9.65
N SER A 5 15.31 -7.75 -8.88
CA SER A 5 15.58 -7.31 -7.51
C SER A 5 16.09 -5.87 -7.44
N LEU A 6 16.93 -5.45 -8.39
CA LEU A 6 17.41 -4.07 -8.49
C LEU A 6 16.26 -3.09 -8.80
N TRP A 7 15.36 -3.45 -9.70
CA TRP A 7 14.17 -2.63 -9.98
C TRP A 7 13.24 -2.50 -8.78
N SER A 8 13.05 -3.59 -8.03
CA SER A 8 12.25 -3.55 -6.80
C SER A 8 12.90 -2.67 -5.73
N LEU A 9 14.23 -2.73 -5.60
CA LEU A 9 14.96 -1.88 -4.66
C LEU A 9 14.87 -0.40 -5.05
N ALA A 10 15.05 -0.08 -6.33
CA ALA A 10 14.88 1.28 -6.83
C ALA A 10 13.45 1.80 -6.60
N ALA A 11 12.44 0.98 -6.89
CA ALA A 11 11.04 1.33 -6.63
C ALA A 11 10.79 1.61 -5.14
N ALA A 12 11.32 0.77 -4.25
CA ALA A 12 11.21 0.97 -2.80
C ALA A 12 11.89 2.27 -2.34
N ALA A 13 13.07 2.60 -2.89
CA ALA A 13 13.78 3.84 -2.58
C ALA A 13 12.97 5.08 -3.03
N PHE A 14 12.45 5.09 -4.25
CA PHE A 14 11.59 6.18 -4.74
C PHE A 14 10.29 6.31 -3.95
N PHE A 15 9.68 5.18 -3.57
CA PHE A 15 8.48 5.19 -2.76
C PHE A 15 8.73 5.75 -1.36
N SER A 16 9.85 5.40 -0.74
CA SER A 16 10.26 5.93 0.56
C SER A 16 10.54 7.43 0.50
N MET A 17 11.21 7.89 -0.56
CA MET A 17 11.45 9.32 -0.80
C MET A 17 10.12 10.07 -1.00
N MET A 18 9.20 9.51 -1.77
CA MET A 18 7.85 10.07 -1.94
C MET A 18 7.13 10.19 -0.60
N ALA A 19 7.13 9.14 0.22
CA ALA A 19 6.47 9.15 1.53
C ALA A 19 7.04 10.23 2.46
N ALA A 20 8.37 10.40 2.46
CA ALA A 20 9.02 11.47 3.22
C ALA A 20 8.63 12.86 2.70
N CYS A 21 8.62 13.08 1.38
CA CYS A 21 8.17 14.34 0.78
C CYS A 21 6.72 14.65 1.13
N VAL A 22 5.82 13.66 1.01
CA VAL A 22 4.40 13.82 1.38
C VAL A 22 4.26 14.21 2.85
N LYS A 23 4.99 13.54 3.74
CA LYS A 23 4.98 13.88 5.18
C LYS A 23 5.41 15.32 5.41
N TYR A 24 6.46 15.77 4.75
CA TYR A 24 6.97 17.15 4.87
C TYR A 24 6.02 18.19 4.27
N CYS A 25 5.41 17.87 3.12
CA CYS A 25 4.49 18.78 2.44
C CYS A 25 3.10 18.85 3.10
N ASN A 26 2.75 17.88 3.93
CA ASN A 26 1.43 17.79 4.55
C ASN A 26 1.17 18.94 5.57
N ASP A 27 2.22 19.62 6.03
CA ASP A 27 2.10 20.80 6.89
C ASP A 27 1.61 22.05 6.11
N VAL A 28 1.79 22.06 4.78
CA VAL A 28 1.47 23.20 3.90
C VAL A 28 0.29 22.91 3.00
N PHE A 29 0.20 21.69 2.49
CA PHE A 29 -0.83 21.24 1.55
C PHE A 29 -1.76 20.22 2.21
N GLY A 30 -3.05 20.30 1.90
CA GLY A 30 -4.00 19.30 2.38
C GLY A 30 -3.73 17.90 1.78
N PRO A 31 -4.04 16.81 2.53
CA PRO A 31 -3.81 15.45 2.04
C PRO A 31 -4.45 15.16 0.67
N LEU A 32 -5.66 15.68 0.44
CA LEU A 32 -6.37 15.50 -0.84
C LEU A 32 -5.72 16.26 -1.99
N GLU A 33 -5.12 17.42 -1.74
CA GLU A 33 -4.35 18.16 -2.75
C GLU A 33 -3.12 17.37 -3.17
N LEU A 34 -2.39 16.81 -2.22
CA LEU A 34 -1.22 15.96 -2.50
C LEU A 34 -1.59 14.72 -3.31
N VAL A 35 -2.71 14.08 -2.98
CA VAL A 35 -3.25 12.95 -3.76
C VAL A 35 -3.62 13.40 -5.18
N PHE A 36 -4.25 14.55 -5.32
CA PHE A 36 -4.63 15.10 -6.62
C PHE A 36 -3.40 15.35 -7.51
N TYR A 37 -2.40 16.09 -7.01
CA TYR A 37 -1.18 16.36 -7.77
C TYR A 37 -0.44 15.06 -8.13
N ARG A 38 -0.28 14.15 -7.19
CA ARG A 38 0.33 12.84 -7.47
C ARG A 38 -0.39 12.09 -8.58
N SER A 39 -1.72 12.03 -8.51
CA SER A 39 -2.53 11.32 -9.50
C SER A 39 -2.46 11.99 -10.86
N LEU A 40 -2.48 13.33 -10.90
CA LEU A 40 -2.34 14.12 -12.11
C LEU A 40 -1.01 13.84 -12.82
N PHE A 41 0.11 13.94 -12.09
CA PHE A 41 1.44 13.66 -12.66
C PHE A 41 1.58 12.21 -13.12
N THR A 42 1.08 11.25 -12.35
CA THR A 42 1.12 9.84 -12.72
C THR A 42 0.31 9.58 -13.99
N THR A 43 -0.90 10.13 -14.08
CA THR A 43 -1.76 9.99 -15.26
C THR A 43 -1.12 10.61 -16.49
N LEU A 44 -0.56 11.82 -16.35
CA LEU A 44 0.12 12.50 -17.45
C LEU A 44 1.33 11.70 -17.95
N PHE A 45 2.15 11.18 -17.01
CA PHE A 45 3.32 10.37 -17.34
C PHE A 45 2.93 9.07 -18.06
N VAL A 46 1.92 8.35 -17.56
CA VAL A 46 1.42 7.12 -18.19
C VAL A 46 0.84 7.43 -19.57
N PHE A 47 0.04 8.48 -19.70
CA PHE A 47 -0.54 8.88 -20.98
C PHE A 47 0.53 9.20 -22.04
N ILE A 48 1.56 9.97 -21.65
CA ILE A 48 2.69 10.27 -22.56
C ILE A 48 3.42 8.98 -22.94
N THR A 49 3.70 8.10 -21.98
CA THR A 49 4.45 6.86 -22.23
C THR A 49 3.68 5.92 -23.18
N VAL A 50 2.37 5.77 -22.97
CA VAL A 50 1.51 4.93 -23.83
C VAL A 50 1.39 5.52 -25.24
N SER A 51 1.23 6.85 -25.31
CA SER A 51 1.15 7.56 -26.61
C SER A 51 2.45 7.40 -27.41
N LEU A 52 3.62 7.50 -26.74
CA LEU A 52 4.92 7.32 -27.41
C LEU A 52 5.16 5.87 -27.87
N ARG A 53 4.57 4.89 -27.18
CA ARG A 53 4.66 3.47 -27.57
C ARG A 53 3.63 3.06 -28.62
N GLY A 54 2.69 3.93 -28.97
CA GLY A 54 1.60 3.61 -29.90
C GLY A 54 0.63 2.55 -29.39
N GLU A 55 0.61 2.33 -28.06
CA GLU A 55 -0.29 1.37 -27.43
C GLU A 55 -1.66 1.99 -27.19
N THR A 56 -2.71 1.16 -27.12
CA THR A 56 -4.09 1.61 -26.88
C THR A 56 -4.49 1.35 -25.43
N LEU A 57 -5.08 2.34 -24.78
CA LEU A 57 -5.66 2.23 -23.43
C LEU A 57 -7.03 1.49 -23.41
N LYS A 58 -7.45 0.94 -24.54
CA LYS A 58 -8.74 0.26 -24.66
C LYS A 58 -8.71 -1.06 -23.90
N THR A 59 -9.60 -1.21 -22.91
CA THR A 59 -9.74 -2.43 -22.15
C THR A 59 -11.04 -3.17 -22.48
N GLN A 60 -11.05 -4.49 -22.35
CA GLN A 60 -12.24 -5.32 -22.53
C GLN A 60 -13.13 -5.37 -21.27
N TYR A 61 -12.57 -5.00 -20.10
CA TYR A 61 -13.25 -5.09 -18.82
C TYR A 61 -13.18 -3.77 -18.02
N PRO A 62 -13.85 -2.69 -18.54
CA PRO A 62 -13.73 -1.36 -17.93
C PRO A 62 -14.28 -1.29 -16.49
N ILE A 63 -15.33 -2.06 -16.18
CA ILE A 63 -15.96 -2.06 -14.84
C ILE A 63 -15.04 -2.66 -13.78
N LEU A 64 -14.30 -3.73 -14.11
CA LEU A 64 -13.32 -4.35 -13.21
C LEU A 64 -12.19 -3.36 -12.88
N HIS A 65 -11.65 -2.69 -13.90
CA HIS A 65 -10.62 -1.66 -13.70
C HIS A 65 -11.14 -0.52 -12.84
N LEU A 66 -12.35 -0.01 -13.14
CA LEU A 66 -12.94 1.09 -12.39
C LEU A 66 -13.13 0.73 -10.90
N ARG A 67 -13.63 -0.47 -10.60
CA ARG A 67 -13.80 -0.92 -9.20
C ARG A 67 -12.45 -0.99 -8.46
N ARG A 68 -11.44 -1.56 -9.10
CA ARG A 68 -10.08 -1.63 -8.56
C ARG A 68 -9.50 -0.25 -8.34
N ASP A 69 -9.65 0.65 -9.30
CA ASP A 69 -9.09 2.00 -9.25
C ASP A 69 -9.78 2.85 -8.17
N VAL A 70 -11.09 2.72 -7.98
CA VAL A 70 -11.82 3.40 -6.89
C VAL A 70 -11.34 2.92 -5.53
N LEU A 71 -11.18 1.61 -5.33
CA LEU A 71 -10.65 1.06 -4.09
C LEU A 71 -9.20 1.50 -3.85
N GLY A 72 -8.35 1.44 -4.88
CA GLY A 72 -6.97 1.87 -4.80
C GLY A 72 -6.85 3.37 -4.51
N PHE A 73 -7.68 4.21 -5.13
CA PHE A 73 -7.72 5.64 -4.84
C PHE A 73 -8.14 5.92 -3.39
N ALA A 74 -9.17 5.23 -2.89
CA ALA A 74 -9.61 5.37 -1.51
C ALA A 74 -8.50 4.97 -0.52
N SER A 75 -7.81 3.84 -0.77
CA SER A 75 -6.67 3.41 0.03
C SER A 75 -5.57 4.48 0.07
N VAL A 76 -5.17 5.01 -1.08
CA VAL A 76 -4.13 6.03 -1.17
C VAL A 76 -4.56 7.32 -0.48
N ALA A 77 -5.81 7.77 -0.63
CA ALA A 77 -6.31 8.98 0.00
C ALA A 77 -6.30 8.87 1.53
N ILE A 78 -6.76 7.73 2.07
CA ILE A 78 -6.73 7.46 3.51
C ILE A 78 -5.26 7.38 3.99
N TRP A 79 -4.39 6.74 3.23
CA TRP A 79 -2.98 6.61 3.58
C TRP A 79 -2.27 7.97 3.65
N PHE A 80 -2.52 8.89 2.72
CA PHE A 80 -1.99 10.26 2.75
C PHE A 80 -2.53 11.04 3.95
N PHE A 81 -3.82 10.88 4.25
CA PHE A 81 -4.44 11.50 5.41
C PHE A 81 -3.78 11.02 6.73
N THR A 82 -3.64 9.72 6.89
CA THR A 82 -3.01 9.13 8.10
C THR A 82 -1.52 9.43 8.19
N LEU A 83 -0.83 9.59 7.04
CA LEU A 83 0.58 9.98 7.00
C LEU A 83 0.81 11.40 7.56
N GLY A 84 -0.16 12.30 7.41
CA GLY A 84 -0.16 13.61 8.06
C GLY A 84 -0.25 13.52 9.59
N MET A 85 -1.09 12.63 10.09
CA MET A 85 -1.44 12.55 11.51
C MET A 85 -0.47 11.70 12.34
N LEU A 86 0.04 10.60 11.76
CA LEU A 86 0.91 9.65 12.48
C LEU A 86 2.39 9.90 12.21
N PRO A 87 3.28 9.54 13.16
CA PRO A 87 4.70 9.41 12.87
C PRO A 87 4.93 8.47 11.69
N LEU A 88 5.88 8.81 10.80
CA LEU A 88 6.15 8.06 9.57
C LEU A 88 6.39 6.56 9.83
N GLY A 89 7.18 6.23 10.86
CA GLY A 89 7.46 4.85 11.23
C GLY A 89 6.21 4.08 11.66
N THR A 90 5.33 4.70 12.45
CA THR A 90 4.07 4.10 12.89
C THR A 90 3.11 3.87 11.71
N ASN A 91 2.95 4.88 10.85
CA ASN A 91 2.10 4.79 9.66
C ASN A 91 2.56 3.64 8.74
N ILE A 92 3.86 3.61 8.41
CA ILE A 92 4.44 2.56 7.56
C ILE A 92 4.26 1.18 8.20
N THR A 93 4.55 1.02 9.49
CA THR A 93 4.39 -0.28 10.18
C THR A 93 2.95 -0.78 10.11
N LEU A 94 1.97 0.09 10.34
CA LEU A 94 0.55 -0.28 10.29
C LEU A 94 0.11 -0.61 8.85
N THR A 95 0.57 0.14 7.86
CA THR A 95 0.27 -0.15 6.44
C THR A 95 0.88 -1.48 5.99
N TYR A 96 2.10 -1.80 6.44
CA TYR A 96 2.73 -3.09 6.17
C TYR A 96 2.13 -4.27 6.96
N SER A 97 0.98 -4.08 7.62
CA SER A 97 0.19 -5.19 8.16
C SER A 97 -0.60 -5.96 7.09
N THR A 98 -0.71 -5.44 5.87
CA THR A 98 -1.39 -6.13 4.74
C THR A 98 -0.93 -7.59 4.57
N PRO A 99 0.37 -7.94 4.57
CA PRO A 99 0.80 -9.33 4.49
C PRO A 99 0.31 -10.21 5.64
N LEU A 100 0.09 -9.64 6.84
CA LEU A 100 -0.47 -10.40 7.96
C LEU A 100 -1.94 -10.76 7.72
N PHE A 101 -2.74 -9.82 7.18
CA PHE A 101 -4.11 -10.10 6.78
C PHE A 101 -4.16 -11.14 5.65
N LEU A 102 -3.21 -11.09 4.72
CA LEU A 102 -3.07 -12.08 3.66
C LEU A 102 -2.75 -13.48 4.24
N ALA A 103 -1.81 -13.57 5.19
CA ALA A 103 -1.49 -14.82 5.88
C ALA A 103 -2.70 -15.39 6.62
N LEU A 104 -3.43 -14.54 7.35
CA LEU A 104 -4.66 -14.92 8.03
C LEU A 104 -5.70 -15.45 7.03
N ASN A 105 -5.85 -14.79 5.91
CA ASN A 105 -6.77 -15.21 4.85
C ASN A 105 -6.38 -16.58 4.28
N PHE A 106 -5.09 -16.84 4.02
CA PHE A 106 -4.62 -18.17 3.59
C PHE A 106 -4.90 -19.26 4.62
N ILE A 107 -4.71 -18.96 5.92
CA ILE A 107 -5.05 -19.92 7.00
C ILE A 107 -6.55 -20.23 6.98
N LEU A 108 -7.40 -19.19 6.93
CA LEU A 108 -8.85 -19.37 6.92
C LEU A 108 -9.32 -20.19 5.71
N LEU A 109 -8.76 -19.93 4.52
CA LEU A 109 -9.07 -20.67 3.30
C LEU A 109 -8.60 -22.12 3.39
N ALA A 110 -7.41 -22.39 3.91
CA ALA A 110 -6.89 -23.73 4.09
C ALA A 110 -7.79 -24.53 5.05
N LEU A 111 -8.18 -23.90 6.17
CA LEU A 111 -9.12 -24.52 7.13
C LEU A 111 -10.50 -24.82 6.49
N TRP A 112 -11.00 -23.88 5.66
CA TRP A 112 -12.28 -24.07 4.99
C TRP A 112 -12.24 -25.19 3.93
N LYS A 113 -11.14 -25.27 3.19
CA LYS A 113 -10.89 -26.32 2.20
C LYS A 113 -10.41 -27.65 2.81
N LYS A 114 -10.19 -27.69 4.13
CA LYS A 114 -9.57 -28.83 4.85
C LYS A 114 -8.19 -29.21 4.31
N GLU A 115 -7.46 -28.23 3.77
CA GLU A 115 -6.08 -28.35 3.32
C GLU A 115 -5.12 -27.95 4.45
N GLN A 116 -3.87 -28.41 4.37
CA GLN A 116 -2.84 -28.01 5.33
C GLN A 116 -2.34 -26.61 5.00
N PRO A 117 -2.33 -25.67 5.97
CA PRO A 117 -1.75 -24.35 5.75
C PRO A 117 -0.25 -24.44 5.45
N GLU A 118 0.24 -23.55 4.59
CA GLU A 118 1.67 -23.45 4.27
C GLU A 118 2.43 -22.76 5.42
N TRP A 119 2.72 -23.47 6.49
CA TRP A 119 3.39 -22.97 7.71
C TRP A 119 4.70 -22.24 7.42
N PRO A 120 5.58 -22.68 6.48
CA PRO A 120 6.81 -21.96 6.17
C PRO A 120 6.55 -20.57 5.59
N LEU A 121 5.52 -20.41 4.76
CA LEU A 121 5.11 -19.12 4.21
C LEU A 121 4.62 -18.18 5.31
N ILE A 122 3.73 -18.68 6.16
CA ILE A 122 3.18 -17.92 7.29
C ILE A 122 4.30 -17.49 8.24
N GLY A 123 5.22 -18.40 8.57
CA GLY A 123 6.38 -18.08 9.40
C GLY A 123 7.28 -17.00 8.82
N SER A 124 7.50 -17.02 7.51
CA SER A 124 8.28 -16.00 6.80
C SER A 124 7.62 -14.62 6.88
N ILE A 125 6.29 -14.56 6.71
CA ILE A 125 5.52 -13.30 6.80
C ILE A 125 5.59 -12.74 8.21
N LEU A 126 5.38 -13.56 9.23
CA LEU A 126 5.46 -13.14 10.63
C LEU A 126 6.86 -12.63 10.99
N LEU A 127 7.91 -13.35 10.58
CA LEU A 127 9.29 -12.95 10.80
C LEU A 127 9.62 -11.62 10.12
N GLY A 128 9.16 -11.44 8.87
CA GLY A 128 9.32 -10.19 8.14
C GLY A 128 8.62 -9.02 8.83
N PHE A 129 7.41 -9.24 9.35
CA PHE A 129 6.68 -8.20 10.08
C PHE A 129 7.38 -7.81 11.40
N VAL A 130 7.88 -8.79 12.16
CA VAL A 130 8.69 -8.51 13.34
C VAL A 130 9.92 -7.66 12.99
N GLY A 131 10.59 -7.96 11.88
CA GLY A 131 11.68 -7.14 11.36
C GLY A 131 11.26 -5.68 11.10
N ILE A 132 10.10 -5.46 10.48
CA ILE A 132 9.57 -4.11 10.23
C ILE A 132 9.31 -3.38 11.56
N VAL A 133 8.66 -4.02 12.52
CA VAL A 133 8.38 -3.44 13.85
C VAL A 133 9.67 -3.03 14.56
N VAL A 134 10.71 -3.87 14.52
CA VAL A 134 12.01 -3.58 15.15
C VAL A 134 12.70 -2.38 14.49
N VAL A 135 12.67 -2.29 13.16
CA VAL A 135 13.33 -1.22 12.41
C VAL A 135 12.57 0.11 12.54
N MET A 136 11.26 0.08 12.38
CA MET A 136 10.44 1.30 12.36
C MET A 136 10.15 1.87 13.76
N ARG A 137 10.26 1.03 14.82
CA ARG A 137 10.01 1.43 16.22
C ARG A 137 8.74 2.26 16.36
N PRO A 138 7.56 1.73 15.99
CA PRO A 138 6.31 2.48 16.01
C PRO A 138 6.04 3.02 17.41
N SER A 139 5.66 4.29 17.50
CA SER A 139 5.26 4.93 18.75
C SER A 139 3.76 5.21 18.70
N PHE A 140 3.03 4.72 19.69
CA PHE A 140 1.62 4.99 19.86
C PHE A 140 1.44 6.01 20.98
N LEU A 141 1.11 7.25 20.61
CA LEU A 141 0.76 8.29 21.57
C LEU A 141 -0.74 8.24 21.88
N SER A 142 -1.13 8.73 23.03
CA SER A 142 -2.53 8.86 23.40
C SER A 142 -3.23 9.84 22.45
N GLY A 143 -4.17 9.33 21.65
CA GLY A 143 -4.91 10.09 20.64
C GLY A 143 -4.75 9.54 19.21
N ASP A 144 -3.78 8.69 18.95
CA ASP A 144 -3.49 8.13 17.62
C ASP A 144 -4.39 6.92 17.23
N ALA A 145 -5.38 6.58 18.06
CA ALA A 145 -6.21 5.39 17.84
C ALA A 145 -7.02 5.46 16.52
N VAL A 146 -7.60 6.60 16.21
CA VAL A 146 -8.43 6.75 14.99
C VAL A 146 -7.57 6.65 13.72
N PRO A 147 -6.47 7.42 13.56
CA PRO A 147 -5.59 7.26 12.41
C PRO A 147 -4.96 5.87 12.31
N ALA A 148 -4.63 5.24 13.44
CA ALA A 148 -4.10 3.87 13.46
C ALA A 148 -5.12 2.84 12.94
N LEU A 149 -6.38 2.94 13.35
CA LEU A 149 -7.47 2.11 12.83
C LEU A 149 -7.69 2.34 11.33
N LEU A 150 -7.59 3.58 10.86
CA LEU A 150 -7.69 3.89 9.43
C LEU A 150 -6.53 3.24 8.63
N CYS A 151 -5.31 3.23 9.16
CA CYS A 151 -4.19 2.52 8.52
C CYS A 151 -4.44 1.01 8.42
N LEU A 152 -4.95 0.39 9.49
CA LEU A 152 -5.30 -1.03 9.47
C LEU A 152 -6.46 -1.31 8.51
N PHE A 153 -7.41 -0.39 8.41
CA PHE A 153 -8.51 -0.49 7.44
C PHE A 153 -8.00 -0.41 6.00
N VAL A 154 -7.04 0.47 5.70
CA VAL A 154 -6.35 0.51 4.41
C VAL A 154 -5.67 -0.81 4.13
N ALA A 155 -4.89 -1.34 5.08
CA ALA A 155 -4.22 -2.62 4.93
C ALA A 155 -5.21 -3.78 4.68
N PHE A 156 -6.41 -3.70 5.23
CA PHE A 156 -7.49 -4.65 4.97
C PHE A 156 -8.14 -4.47 3.59
N ILE A 157 -8.36 -3.21 3.15
CA ILE A 157 -8.88 -2.93 1.78
C ILE A 157 -7.90 -3.44 0.72
N ASP A 158 -6.61 -3.21 0.92
CA ASP A 158 -5.56 -3.65 -0.01
C ASP A 158 -5.57 -5.17 -0.20
N LEU A 159 -5.99 -5.94 0.80
CA LEU A 159 -6.21 -7.38 0.69
C LEU A 159 -7.19 -7.72 -0.46
N PHE A 160 -8.26 -6.95 -0.62
CA PHE A 160 -9.22 -7.19 -1.71
C PHE A 160 -8.63 -6.91 -3.09
N GLY A 161 -7.63 -6.06 -3.19
CA GLY A 161 -6.88 -5.84 -4.43
C GLY A 161 -6.11 -7.07 -4.94
N TYR A 162 -5.75 -7.99 -4.04
CA TYR A 162 -5.07 -9.25 -4.40
C TYR A 162 -6.04 -10.35 -4.90
N TRP A 163 -7.35 -10.18 -4.70
CA TRP A 163 -8.36 -11.17 -5.08
C TRP A 163 -9.02 -10.91 -6.44
N GLN A 164 -8.63 -9.86 -7.14
CA GLN A 164 -9.12 -9.49 -8.47
C GLN A 164 -8.09 -9.80 -9.56
#